data_2bd8b6200cea28b4769141786fbc9ac0
#
_entry.id   2bd8b6200cea28b4769141786fbc9ac0
#
_cell.length_a   1.000
_cell.length_b   1.000
_cell.length_c   1.000
_cell.angle_alpha   90.00
_cell.angle_beta   90.00
_cell.angle_gamma   90.00
#
_symmetry.space_group_name_H-M   'P 1'
#
loop_
_entity.id
_entity.type
_entity.pdbx_description
1 polymer ?
#
loop_
_entity_poly.entity_id
_entity_poly.type
_entity_poly.pdbx_seq_one_letter_code
_entity_poly.pdbx_strand_id
1 'polypeptide(L)'
;MAMSDEAMFAPPQGVTIEAVNGMLAERLAQKHGKASLLRAFIPLPPPFSPVQLIELHVLKSNFYYRYHDDGSDVTATVEYQGEMVDYSRHAVLLGSSGMAELRFIRTHGSRFTPQDCTLFNWLARIITPVLQSWLNDEEQQVALRLLEKDRDHHRVLVDITNAVLSHLDLDDLIADVAREIHHFFGLASVSMVLGDHRKNEKFSLWCSDLSASHCACLPRNMPGDSVLLTQTLQTRQPTLTHRADDLFLWQRDPLLLLLASNGCESALLIPLTFGNHTPGALLLAHTSSTLFSEENCQLLQHIADRIAIAVGNADAWRSMTDLQESLQQENHQLSEQLLSNLGVGDIIYQSQAMEDLLQQVDIVAKSDSTVLICGETGTGKEVIARAIHQLSPRRDKPLV
;
A
#
# COMPACT_ATOMS: atom_id res chain seq x y z
N MET A 1 18.67 -48.78 41.96
CA MET A 1 20.11 -48.60 41.90
C MET A 1 20.36 -47.60 40.77
N ALA A 2 20.45 -46.34 41.15
CA ALA A 2 20.63 -45.26 40.19
C ALA A 2 22.06 -45.34 39.62
N MET A 3 22.21 -45.64 38.36
CA MET A 3 23.49 -45.47 37.66
C MET A 3 23.84 -43.99 37.70
N SER A 4 25.08 -43.70 38.16
CA SER A 4 25.59 -42.35 38.24
C SER A 4 25.58 -41.69 36.85
N ASP A 5 25.21 -40.43 36.77
CA ASP A 5 25.15 -39.62 35.54
C ASP A 5 26.43 -39.70 34.70
N GLU A 6 27.59 -39.89 35.29
CA GLU A 6 28.90 -40.02 34.59
C GLU A 6 29.01 -41.26 33.69
N ALA A 7 28.33 -42.39 34.02
CA ALA A 7 28.37 -43.61 33.18
C ALA A 7 27.53 -43.47 31.90
N MET A 8 26.60 -42.54 31.88
CA MET A 8 25.77 -42.21 30.70
C MET A 8 26.49 -41.34 29.66
N PHE A 9 27.68 -40.79 30.01
CA PHE A 9 28.44 -39.85 29.20
C PHE A 9 29.66 -40.44 28.48
N ALA A 10 30.03 -41.68 28.81
CA ALA A 10 31.19 -42.34 28.21
C ALA A 10 30.87 -42.81 26.77
N PRO A 11 31.79 -42.58 25.80
CA PRO A 11 31.64 -43.15 24.49
C PRO A 11 31.66 -44.68 24.54
N PRO A 12 30.95 -45.37 23.61
CA PRO A 12 30.99 -46.82 23.55
C PRO A 12 32.43 -47.31 23.33
N GLN A 13 32.77 -48.51 23.84
CA GLN A 13 34.08 -49.05 23.72
C GLN A 13 34.55 -49.13 22.27
N GLY A 14 35.67 -48.52 21.94
CA GLY A 14 36.31 -48.51 20.62
C GLY A 14 36.11 -47.25 19.79
N VAL A 15 35.38 -46.25 20.28
CA VAL A 15 35.21 -44.96 19.61
C VAL A 15 35.78 -43.86 20.49
N THR A 16 36.78 -43.12 20.00
CA THR A 16 37.27 -41.94 20.69
C THR A 16 36.41 -40.72 20.35
N ILE A 17 36.06 -39.93 21.35
CA ILE A 17 35.29 -38.67 21.18
C ILE A 17 35.95 -37.77 20.12
N GLU A 18 37.27 -37.72 20.12
CA GLU A 18 38.07 -36.92 19.20
C GLU A 18 37.90 -37.35 17.73
N ALA A 19 37.86 -38.71 17.46
CA ALA A 19 37.66 -39.20 16.13
C ALA A 19 36.29 -38.88 15.56
N VAL A 20 35.25 -38.99 16.38
CA VAL A 20 33.88 -38.66 15.97
C VAL A 20 33.66 -37.14 15.83
N ASN A 21 34.19 -36.34 16.76
CA ASN A 21 34.14 -34.89 16.68
C ASN A 21 34.92 -34.37 15.47
N GLY A 22 36.10 -34.94 15.16
CA GLY A 22 36.86 -34.58 13.97
C GLY A 22 36.11 -34.88 12.68
N MET A 23 35.54 -36.06 12.59
CA MET A 23 34.74 -36.47 11.43
C MET A 23 33.46 -35.63 11.26
N LEU A 24 32.76 -35.35 12.35
CA LEU A 24 31.57 -34.50 12.31
C LEU A 24 31.92 -33.03 11.99
N ALA A 25 32.97 -32.49 12.57
CA ALA A 25 33.43 -31.14 12.29
C ALA A 25 33.85 -30.98 10.81
N GLU A 26 34.57 -31.95 10.25
CA GLU A 26 34.98 -31.96 8.85
C GLU A 26 33.77 -32.04 7.90
N ARG A 27 32.81 -32.93 8.20
CA ARG A 27 31.58 -33.09 7.40
C ARG A 27 30.63 -31.90 7.52
N LEU A 28 30.54 -31.26 8.69
CA LEU A 28 29.72 -30.06 8.92
C LEU A 28 30.35 -28.81 8.29
N ALA A 29 31.69 -28.73 8.24
CA ALA A 29 32.39 -27.59 7.64
C ALA A 29 32.29 -27.55 6.10
N GLN A 30 32.04 -28.68 5.47
CA GLN A 30 32.06 -28.79 3.98
C GLN A 30 30.78 -28.34 3.29
N LYS A 31 29.67 -28.11 3.99
CA LYS A 31 28.38 -27.77 3.33
C LYS A 31 27.48 -26.88 4.15
N HIS A 32 26.90 -25.91 3.45
CA HIS A 32 25.83 -25.06 3.97
C HIS A 32 24.45 -25.60 3.56
N GLY A 33 23.61 -25.97 4.52
CA GLY A 33 22.21 -26.32 4.30
C GLY A 33 21.66 -27.47 5.15
N LYS A 34 20.34 -27.57 5.18
CA LYS A 34 19.54 -28.49 6.05
C LYS A 34 19.90 -29.97 5.86
N ALA A 35 20.09 -30.40 4.63
CA ALA A 35 20.46 -31.76 4.27
C ALA A 35 21.91 -32.12 4.70
N SER A 36 22.81 -31.15 4.80
CA SER A 36 24.22 -31.43 5.13
C SER A 36 24.40 -31.82 6.60
N LEU A 37 23.54 -31.39 7.49
CA LEU A 37 23.55 -31.79 8.90
C LEU A 37 23.24 -33.28 9.05
N LEU A 38 22.19 -33.77 8.42
CA LEU A 38 21.82 -35.18 8.48
C LEU A 38 22.82 -36.07 7.73
N ARG A 39 23.43 -35.61 6.64
CA ARG A 39 24.50 -36.28 5.91
C ARG A 39 25.75 -36.54 6.77
N ALA A 40 26.01 -35.69 7.77
CA ALA A 40 27.16 -35.92 8.63
C ALA A 40 27.06 -37.22 9.47
N PHE A 41 25.85 -37.77 9.57
CA PHE A 41 25.56 -38.99 10.36
C PHE A 41 25.56 -40.27 9.61
N ILE A 42 25.46 -40.28 8.31
CA ILE A 42 25.44 -41.48 7.49
C ILE A 42 26.61 -41.45 6.47
N PRO A 43 27.38 -42.53 6.29
CA PRO A 43 27.36 -43.77 7.06
C PRO A 43 28.04 -43.63 8.45
N LEU A 44 27.46 -44.27 9.44
CA LEU A 44 28.12 -44.41 10.74
C LEU A 44 29.34 -45.32 10.65
N PRO A 45 30.48 -45.00 11.26
CA PRO A 45 31.66 -45.82 11.23
C PRO A 45 31.43 -47.13 11.98
N PRO A 46 32.09 -48.25 11.61
CA PRO A 46 32.05 -49.48 12.38
C PRO A 46 32.51 -49.20 13.82
N PRO A 47 31.97 -49.84 14.85
CA PRO A 47 31.18 -51.08 14.84
C PRO A 47 29.66 -50.93 14.80
N PHE A 48 29.15 -49.79 14.33
CA PHE A 48 27.73 -49.47 14.44
C PHE A 48 26.87 -50.24 13.43
N SER A 49 25.66 -50.53 13.89
CA SER A 49 24.67 -51.14 13.05
C SER A 49 24.19 -50.16 11.93
N PRO A 50 23.99 -50.59 10.69
CA PRO A 50 23.59 -49.70 9.62
C PRO A 50 22.27 -49.04 9.92
N VAL A 51 22.22 -47.72 9.73
CA VAL A 51 21.02 -46.89 9.78
C VAL A 51 20.69 -46.48 8.35
N GLN A 52 19.50 -46.75 7.88
CA GLN A 52 19.08 -46.50 6.50
C GLN A 52 18.40 -45.16 6.31
N LEU A 53 17.78 -44.66 7.36
CA LEU A 53 17.10 -43.36 7.34
C LEU A 53 17.29 -42.64 8.67
N ILE A 54 17.67 -41.36 8.58
CA ILE A 54 17.61 -40.46 9.72
C ILE A 54 16.54 -39.41 9.43
N GLU A 55 15.63 -39.25 10.37
CA GLU A 55 14.59 -38.24 10.31
C GLU A 55 14.74 -37.25 11.45
N LEU A 56 14.82 -35.96 11.11
CA LEU A 56 14.76 -34.85 12.08
C LEU A 56 13.36 -34.23 12.02
N HIS A 57 12.63 -34.35 13.12
CA HIS A 57 11.33 -33.69 13.28
C HIS A 57 11.50 -32.43 14.10
N VAL A 58 11.28 -31.28 13.50
CA VAL A 58 11.27 -29.98 14.20
C VAL A 58 9.86 -29.72 14.74
N LEU A 59 9.71 -29.85 16.06
CA LEU A 59 8.38 -29.84 16.71
C LEU A 59 7.63 -28.50 16.55
N LYS A 60 8.35 -27.39 16.55
CA LYS A 60 7.76 -26.04 16.45
C LYS A 60 7.11 -25.76 15.08
N SER A 61 7.74 -26.22 14.02
CA SER A 61 7.29 -26.01 12.63
C SER A 61 6.56 -27.22 12.04
N ASN A 62 6.56 -28.33 12.75
CA ASN A 62 6.02 -29.63 12.33
C ASN A 62 6.56 -30.10 10.97
N PHE A 63 7.84 -29.83 10.68
CA PHE A 63 8.52 -30.29 9.48
C PHE A 63 9.43 -31.47 9.79
N TYR A 64 9.54 -32.38 8.81
CA TYR A 64 10.37 -33.58 8.85
C TYR A 64 11.45 -33.45 7.78
N TYR A 65 12.72 -33.51 8.19
CA TYR A 65 13.86 -33.59 7.26
C TYR A 65 14.38 -35.00 7.28
N ARG A 66 14.47 -35.64 6.12
CA ARG A 66 14.87 -37.05 5.94
C ARG A 66 16.12 -37.12 5.14
N TYR A 67 17.01 -37.96 5.58
CA TYR A 67 18.21 -38.35 4.82
C TYR A 67 18.35 -39.89 4.80
N HIS A 68 18.44 -40.43 3.59
CA HIS A 68 18.59 -41.84 3.33
C HIS A 68 20.04 -42.22 3.13
N ASP A 69 20.38 -43.53 3.32
CA ASP A 69 21.74 -44.09 3.11
C ASP A 69 22.17 -44.04 1.64
N ASP A 70 21.21 -43.98 0.70
CA ASP A 70 21.46 -43.78 -0.73
C ASP A 70 21.90 -42.35 -1.09
N GLY A 71 21.92 -41.46 -0.14
CA GLY A 71 22.30 -40.06 -0.33
C GLY A 71 21.15 -39.13 -0.70
N SER A 72 19.93 -39.63 -0.79
CA SER A 72 18.73 -38.81 -1.04
C SER A 72 18.30 -38.05 0.24
N ASP A 73 17.83 -36.83 0.03
CA ASP A 73 17.25 -35.99 1.08
C ASP A 73 15.86 -35.51 0.68
N VAL A 74 14.93 -35.57 1.63
CA VAL A 74 13.52 -35.17 1.42
C VAL A 74 13.05 -34.35 2.56
N THR A 75 12.36 -33.25 2.27
CA THR A 75 11.59 -32.49 3.25
C THR A 75 10.13 -32.92 3.14
N ALA A 76 9.52 -33.27 4.25
CA ALA A 76 8.14 -33.76 4.29
C ALA A 76 7.35 -33.06 5.41
N THR A 77 6.05 -33.01 5.24
CA THR A 77 5.11 -32.50 6.26
C THR A 77 4.45 -33.62 7.07
N VAL A 78 4.72 -34.88 6.71
CA VAL A 78 4.14 -36.07 7.34
C VAL A 78 5.27 -36.96 7.85
N GLU A 79 5.06 -37.58 9.02
CA GLU A 79 5.95 -38.57 9.61
C GLU A 79 6.18 -39.76 8.68
N TYR A 80 7.40 -40.29 8.65
CA TYR A 80 7.68 -41.51 7.91
C TYR A 80 6.95 -42.69 8.53
N GLN A 81 6.10 -43.32 7.77
CA GLN A 81 5.25 -44.45 8.20
C GLN A 81 5.75 -45.78 7.69
N GLY A 82 6.95 -45.90 7.17
CA GLY A 82 7.53 -47.17 6.68
C GLY A 82 6.61 -48.01 5.80
N GLU A 83 7.11 -48.65 4.76
CA GLU A 83 6.35 -49.71 4.14
C GLU A 83 6.18 -50.83 5.20
N MET A 84 4.95 -51.04 5.61
CA MET A 84 4.50 -52.03 6.58
C MET A 84 5.38 -53.28 6.65
N VAL A 85 6.05 -53.60 7.66
CA VAL A 85 6.37 -54.91 8.20
C VAL A 85 7.68 -54.84 8.94
N ASP A 86 8.54 -54.56 9.38
CA ASP A 86 9.72 -54.68 10.23
C ASP A 86 10.69 -53.48 10.10
N TYR A 87 10.27 -52.31 10.54
CA TYR A 87 11.26 -51.30 10.81
C TYR A 87 11.52 -51.11 12.33
N SER A 88 12.79 -50.91 12.67
CA SER A 88 13.19 -50.52 14.03
C SER A 88 13.43 -49.02 14.06
N ARG A 89 12.82 -48.34 15.07
CA ARG A 89 12.95 -46.91 15.28
C ARG A 89 13.51 -46.61 16.67
N HIS A 90 14.48 -45.71 16.72
CA HIS A 90 14.94 -45.10 17.98
C HIS A 90 14.85 -43.59 17.86
N ALA A 91 14.14 -42.96 18.80
CA ALA A 91 13.88 -41.52 18.81
C ALA A 91 14.59 -40.87 20.02
N VAL A 92 15.26 -39.77 19.79
CA VAL A 92 15.95 -38.99 20.80
C VAL A 92 15.49 -37.55 20.76
N LEU A 93 14.98 -37.04 21.87
CA LEU A 93 14.62 -35.63 22.02
C LEU A 93 15.86 -34.77 22.11
N LEU A 94 15.87 -33.68 21.36
CA LEU A 94 16.94 -32.71 21.28
C LEU A 94 16.60 -31.47 22.12
N GLY A 95 17.51 -31.06 22.99
CA GLY A 95 17.35 -29.88 23.83
C GLY A 95 16.46 -30.09 25.08
N SER A 96 16.65 -29.27 26.08
CA SER A 96 15.91 -29.33 27.36
C SER A 96 14.41 -29.00 27.23
N SER A 97 13.99 -28.35 26.15
CA SER A 97 12.62 -27.94 25.88
C SER A 97 11.92 -28.79 24.80
N GLY A 98 12.53 -29.88 24.32
CA GLY A 98 11.96 -30.69 23.26
C GLY A 98 11.80 -29.94 21.95
N MET A 99 12.84 -29.26 21.46
CA MET A 99 12.78 -28.43 20.24
C MET A 99 12.66 -29.26 18.98
N ALA A 100 13.29 -30.41 18.95
CA ALA A 100 13.27 -31.35 17.84
C ALA A 100 13.42 -32.79 18.34
N GLU A 101 13.04 -33.73 17.50
CA GLU A 101 13.23 -35.16 17.72
C GLU A 101 14.06 -35.74 16.60
N LEU A 102 15.16 -36.40 16.93
CA LEU A 102 16.00 -37.11 15.98
C LEU A 102 15.64 -38.58 16.02
N ARG A 103 15.28 -39.13 14.85
CA ARG A 103 14.82 -40.52 14.71
C ARG A 103 15.79 -41.28 13.81
N PHE A 104 16.25 -42.38 14.32
CA PHE A 104 17.10 -43.35 13.56
C PHE A 104 16.20 -44.50 13.15
N ILE A 105 16.17 -44.82 11.88
CA ILE A 105 15.25 -45.80 11.31
C ILE A 105 16.05 -46.84 10.51
N ARG A 106 15.69 -48.12 10.72
CA ARG A 106 16.16 -49.26 9.98
C ARG A 106 14.98 -49.98 9.37
N THR A 107 14.97 -50.15 8.07
CA THR A 107 13.86 -50.72 7.32
C THR A 107 13.91 -52.24 7.24
N HIS A 108 15.09 -52.84 7.38
CA HIS A 108 15.27 -54.30 7.41
C HIS A 108 16.31 -54.69 8.47
N GLY A 109 16.06 -55.73 9.24
CA GLY A 109 17.01 -56.33 10.16
C GLY A 109 16.57 -56.39 11.66
N SER A 110 17.51 -56.78 12.52
CA SER A 110 17.30 -56.92 13.95
C SER A 110 16.99 -55.58 14.62
N ARG A 111 16.33 -55.61 15.76
CA ARG A 111 16.08 -54.41 16.61
C ARG A 111 17.43 -53.79 17.01
N PHE A 112 17.41 -52.47 17.23
CA PHE A 112 18.60 -51.79 17.76
C PHE A 112 19.02 -52.38 19.09
N THR A 113 20.33 -52.57 19.26
CA THR A 113 20.90 -53.04 20.53
C THR A 113 20.93 -51.93 21.56
N PRO A 114 21.06 -52.24 22.86
CA PRO A 114 21.27 -51.20 23.91
C PRO A 114 22.52 -50.34 23.61
N GLN A 115 23.51 -50.91 22.97
CA GLN A 115 24.75 -50.18 22.57
C GLN A 115 24.44 -49.17 21.45
N ASP A 116 23.66 -49.56 20.46
CA ASP A 116 23.21 -48.63 19.40
C ASP A 116 22.42 -47.45 20.01
N CYS A 117 21.49 -47.75 20.94
CA CYS A 117 20.69 -46.73 21.61
C CYS A 117 21.56 -45.75 22.43
N THR A 118 22.57 -46.27 23.13
CA THR A 118 23.50 -45.41 23.87
C THR A 118 24.29 -44.49 22.96
N LEU A 119 24.72 -45.01 21.79
CA LEU A 119 25.41 -44.20 20.81
C LEU A 119 24.49 -43.12 20.20
N PHE A 120 23.26 -43.48 19.81
CA PHE A 120 22.32 -42.50 19.24
C PHE A 120 22.00 -41.36 20.23
N ASN A 121 21.84 -41.67 21.52
CA ASN A 121 21.68 -40.68 22.56
C ASN A 121 22.92 -39.77 22.71
N TRP A 122 24.11 -40.34 22.63
CA TRP A 122 25.36 -39.60 22.69
C TRP A 122 25.56 -38.71 21.46
N LEU A 123 25.33 -39.22 20.23
CA LEU A 123 25.36 -38.44 18.99
C LEU A 123 24.33 -37.29 19.02
N ALA A 124 23.11 -37.55 19.45
CA ALA A 124 22.08 -36.54 19.58
C ALA A 124 22.51 -35.37 20.47
N ARG A 125 23.23 -35.68 21.58
CA ARG A 125 23.73 -34.65 22.50
C ARG A 125 24.84 -33.78 21.87
N ILE A 126 25.75 -34.39 21.13
CA ILE A 126 26.83 -33.65 20.43
C ILE A 126 26.25 -32.69 19.39
N ILE A 127 25.17 -33.08 18.75
CA ILE A 127 24.52 -32.31 17.66
C ILE A 127 23.59 -31.24 18.19
N THR A 128 23.01 -31.45 19.35
CA THR A 128 22.02 -30.53 19.90
C THR A 128 22.47 -29.06 19.83
N PRO A 129 23.69 -28.66 20.24
CA PRO A 129 24.16 -27.28 20.13
C PRO A 129 24.21 -26.76 18.69
N VAL A 130 24.62 -27.59 17.73
CA VAL A 130 24.73 -27.24 16.32
C VAL A 130 23.36 -27.07 15.70
N LEU A 131 22.44 -27.98 16.00
CA LEU A 131 21.02 -27.88 15.57
C LEU A 131 20.34 -26.67 16.19
N GLN A 132 20.62 -26.39 17.43
CA GLN A 132 20.05 -25.24 18.13
C GLN A 132 20.50 -23.92 17.50
N SER A 133 21.81 -23.79 17.22
CA SER A 133 22.36 -22.65 16.52
C SER A 133 21.71 -22.47 15.16
N TRP A 134 21.60 -23.55 14.41
CA TRP A 134 21.01 -23.55 13.07
C TRP A 134 19.53 -23.20 13.07
N LEU A 135 18.73 -23.72 14.01
CA LEU A 135 17.30 -23.37 14.15
C LEU A 135 17.13 -21.90 14.55
N ASN A 136 17.98 -21.39 15.42
CA ASN A 136 17.99 -19.98 15.79
C ASN A 136 18.35 -19.08 14.60
N ASP A 137 19.35 -19.46 13.80
CA ASP A 137 19.74 -18.73 12.59
C ASP A 137 18.60 -18.69 11.57
N GLU A 138 17.88 -19.80 11.39
CA GLU A 138 16.71 -19.85 10.51
C GLU A 138 15.56 -18.96 11.00
N GLU A 139 15.25 -19.00 12.31
CA GLU A 139 14.26 -18.11 12.92
C GLU A 139 14.65 -16.63 12.75
N GLN A 140 15.93 -16.30 12.93
CA GLN A 140 16.42 -14.94 12.73
C GLN A 140 16.31 -14.51 11.27
N GLN A 141 16.64 -15.37 10.31
CA GLN A 141 16.51 -15.06 8.89
C GLN A 141 15.05 -14.82 8.48
N VAL A 142 14.12 -15.64 8.99
CA VAL A 142 12.69 -15.43 8.74
C VAL A 142 12.22 -14.11 9.37
N ALA A 143 12.62 -13.83 10.61
CA ALA A 143 12.28 -12.58 11.29
C ALA A 143 12.85 -11.36 10.54
N LEU A 144 14.11 -11.43 10.07
CA LEU A 144 14.71 -10.36 9.26
C LEU A 144 13.94 -10.10 7.97
N ARG A 145 13.56 -11.15 7.23
CA ARG A 145 12.77 -11.01 6.00
C ARG A 145 11.41 -10.36 6.26
N LEU A 146 10.75 -10.73 7.37
CA LEU A 146 9.49 -10.11 7.77
C LEU A 146 9.67 -8.63 8.11
N LEU A 147 10.72 -8.29 8.86
CA LEU A 147 11.06 -6.90 9.20
C LEU A 147 11.43 -6.07 7.97
N GLU A 148 12.18 -6.64 7.02
CA GLU A 148 12.49 -5.97 5.75
C GLU A 148 11.22 -5.69 4.95
N LYS A 149 10.34 -6.66 4.82
CA LYS A 149 9.04 -6.49 4.15
C LYS A 149 8.19 -5.41 4.82
N ASP A 150 8.11 -5.44 6.14
CA ASP A 150 7.34 -4.46 6.92
C ASP A 150 7.93 -3.05 6.78
N ARG A 151 9.26 -2.93 6.83
CA ARG A 151 9.96 -1.67 6.56
C ARG A 151 9.64 -1.12 5.17
N ASP A 152 9.65 -1.98 4.14
CA ASP A 152 9.39 -1.56 2.76
C ASP A 152 7.92 -1.12 2.60
N HIS A 153 6.96 -1.80 3.24
CA HIS A 153 5.57 -1.37 3.32
C HIS A 153 5.43 0.01 3.99
N HIS A 154 6.09 0.22 5.13
CA HIS A 154 6.06 1.51 5.83
C HIS A 154 6.68 2.63 4.99
N ARG A 155 7.78 2.35 4.30
CA ARG A 155 8.43 3.33 3.42
C ARG A 155 7.48 3.83 2.34
N VAL A 156 6.79 2.94 1.65
CA VAL A 156 5.81 3.31 0.60
C VAL A 156 4.69 4.16 1.17
N LEU A 157 4.16 3.81 2.34
CA LEU A 157 3.13 4.62 2.99
C LEU A 157 3.62 6.03 3.34
N VAL A 158 4.89 6.18 3.74
CA VAL A 158 5.50 7.48 4.03
C VAL A 158 5.71 8.27 2.74
N ASP A 159 6.25 7.66 1.69
CA ASP A 159 6.52 8.31 0.40
C ASP A 159 5.22 8.81 -0.23
N ILE A 160 4.16 7.99 -0.24
CA ILE A 160 2.83 8.40 -0.71
C ILE A 160 2.24 9.50 0.19
N THR A 161 2.41 9.41 1.51
CA THR A 161 1.93 10.48 2.41
C THR A 161 2.61 11.81 2.12
N ASN A 162 3.91 11.79 1.85
CA ASN A 162 4.67 12.99 1.49
C ASN A 162 4.24 13.54 0.13
N ALA A 163 4.00 12.68 -0.87
CA ALA A 163 3.45 13.09 -2.16
C ALA A 163 2.07 13.76 -1.99
N VAL A 164 1.21 13.16 -1.18
CA VAL A 164 -0.12 13.69 -0.83
C VAL A 164 -0.05 15.08 -0.19
N LEU A 165 0.92 15.32 0.70
CA LEU A 165 1.05 16.59 1.43
C LEU A 165 1.73 17.69 0.63
N SER A 166 2.48 17.34 -0.43
CA SER A 166 3.26 18.30 -1.21
C SER A 166 2.48 19.01 -2.31
N HIS A 167 1.31 18.51 -2.69
CA HIS A 167 0.52 19.03 -3.80
C HIS A 167 -0.83 19.60 -3.34
N LEU A 168 -1.11 20.83 -3.76
CA LEU A 168 -2.42 21.46 -3.64
C LEU A 168 -3.26 21.23 -4.91
N ASP A 169 -2.60 20.91 -6.02
CA ASP A 169 -3.25 20.57 -7.28
C ASP A 169 -3.53 19.08 -7.37
N LEU A 170 -4.76 18.74 -7.78
CA LEU A 170 -5.23 17.35 -7.87
C LEU A 170 -4.52 16.56 -8.97
N ASP A 171 -4.19 17.21 -10.08
CA ASP A 171 -3.58 16.56 -11.24
C ASP A 171 -2.13 16.14 -10.92
N ASP A 172 -1.36 17.02 -10.27
CA ASP A 172 0.00 16.74 -9.82
C ASP A 172 0.01 15.65 -8.74
N LEU A 173 -0.93 15.72 -7.79
CA LEU A 173 -1.11 14.71 -6.75
C LEU A 173 -1.33 13.32 -7.35
N ILE A 174 -2.28 13.20 -8.29
CA ILE A 174 -2.62 11.92 -8.92
C ILE A 174 -1.43 11.36 -9.69
N ALA A 175 -0.69 12.21 -10.41
CA ALA A 175 0.47 11.80 -11.19
C ALA A 175 1.59 11.23 -10.31
N ASP A 176 1.89 11.90 -9.19
CA ASP A 176 2.95 11.46 -8.29
C ASP A 176 2.57 10.19 -7.52
N VAL A 177 1.36 10.12 -7.00
CA VAL A 177 0.85 8.93 -6.33
C VAL A 177 0.81 7.72 -7.29
N ALA A 178 0.36 7.91 -8.53
CA ALA A 178 0.35 6.85 -9.54
C ALA A 178 1.76 6.33 -9.84
N ARG A 179 2.75 7.22 -9.88
CA ARG A 179 4.16 6.87 -10.11
C ARG A 179 4.72 6.02 -8.96
N GLU A 180 4.47 6.43 -7.71
CA GLU A 180 4.93 5.71 -6.53
C GLU A 180 4.29 4.31 -6.43
N ILE A 181 2.97 4.21 -6.64
CA ILE A 181 2.27 2.93 -6.65
C ILE A 181 2.81 2.02 -7.77
N HIS A 182 3.01 2.56 -8.98
CA HIS A 182 3.57 1.79 -10.09
C HIS A 182 4.98 1.30 -9.77
N HIS A 183 5.84 2.17 -9.25
CA HIS A 183 7.23 1.83 -8.94
C HIS A 183 7.33 0.70 -7.91
N PHE A 184 6.49 0.73 -6.90
CA PHE A 184 6.52 -0.27 -5.82
C PHE A 184 5.88 -1.60 -6.20
N PHE A 185 4.69 -1.57 -6.81
CA PHE A 185 3.92 -2.79 -7.12
C PHE A 185 4.16 -3.33 -8.53
N GLY A 186 4.79 -2.56 -9.42
CA GLY A 186 4.96 -2.95 -10.83
C GLY A 186 3.64 -3.06 -11.59
N LEU A 187 2.62 -2.26 -11.23
CA LEU A 187 1.30 -2.31 -11.84
C LEU A 187 1.34 -1.89 -13.32
N ALA A 188 0.51 -2.54 -14.14
CA ALA A 188 0.39 -2.20 -15.56
C ALA A 188 -0.41 -0.90 -15.77
N SER A 189 -1.37 -0.61 -14.89
CA SER A 189 -2.17 0.61 -14.96
C SER A 189 -2.57 1.06 -13.55
N VAL A 190 -2.45 2.37 -13.31
CA VAL A 190 -2.94 3.05 -12.12
C VAL A 190 -3.84 4.18 -12.61
N SER A 191 -5.10 4.17 -12.22
CA SER A 191 -6.09 5.15 -12.65
C SER A 191 -6.94 5.58 -11.46
N MET A 192 -7.45 6.80 -11.51
CA MET A 192 -8.36 7.32 -10.49
C MET A 192 -9.64 7.77 -11.16
N VAL A 193 -10.77 7.37 -10.60
CA VAL A 193 -12.10 7.77 -11.08
C VAL A 193 -12.71 8.67 -10.02
N LEU A 194 -12.95 9.94 -10.36
CA LEU A 194 -13.52 10.92 -9.43
C LEU A 194 -14.82 11.48 -9.99
N GLY A 195 -15.80 11.65 -9.11
CA GLY A 195 -17.08 12.30 -9.45
C GLY A 195 -16.91 13.82 -9.50
N ASP A 196 -17.45 14.45 -10.55
CA ASP A 196 -17.54 15.90 -10.64
C ASP A 196 -18.91 16.36 -10.12
N HIS A 197 -18.95 16.85 -8.90
CA HIS A 197 -20.18 17.37 -8.26
C HIS A 197 -20.81 18.55 -9.03
N ARG A 198 -20.05 19.21 -9.93
CA ARG A 198 -20.55 20.34 -10.75
C ARG A 198 -21.21 19.91 -12.03
N LYS A 199 -20.92 18.70 -12.53
CA LYS A 199 -21.38 18.20 -13.83
C LYS A 199 -22.40 17.08 -13.76
N ASN A 200 -23.32 17.14 -12.81
CA ASN A 200 -24.46 16.22 -12.75
C ASN A 200 -24.00 14.73 -12.70
N GLU A 201 -23.18 14.38 -11.70
CA GLU A 201 -22.71 13.01 -11.40
C GLU A 201 -21.87 12.34 -12.52
N LYS A 202 -21.25 13.13 -13.39
CA LYS A 202 -20.31 12.56 -14.36
C LYS A 202 -18.96 12.29 -13.70
N PHE A 203 -18.47 11.07 -13.89
CA PHE A 203 -17.15 10.68 -13.42
C PHE A 203 -16.08 11.07 -14.44
N SER A 204 -14.97 11.57 -13.95
CA SER A 204 -13.75 11.80 -14.72
C SER A 204 -12.74 10.73 -14.39
N LEU A 205 -12.09 10.18 -15.40
CA LEU A 205 -11.08 9.14 -15.29
C LEU A 205 -9.70 9.79 -15.49
N TRP A 206 -8.84 9.70 -14.48
CA TRP A 206 -7.43 10.04 -14.57
C TRP A 206 -6.64 8.75 -14.79
N CYS A 207 -6.04 8.61 -15.96
CA CYS A 207 -5.17 7.47 -16.28
C CYS A 207 -3.73 7.95 -16.27
N SER A 208 -2.85 7.27 -15.54
CA SER A 208 -1.42 7.43 -15.72
C SER A 208 -0.98 6.59 -16.92
N ASP A 209 -0.48 7.23 -17.96
CA ASP A 209 0.18 6.54 -19.08
C ASP A 209 1.63 6.23 -18.68
N LEU A 210 1.84 5.02 -18.15
CA LEU A 210 3.12 4.58 -17.61
C LEU A 210 4.16 4.28 -18.71
N SER A 211 3.75 4.30 -19.98
CA SER A 211 4.63 4.10 -21.12
C SER A 211 5.36 5.37 -21.56
N ALA A 212 4.91 6.55 -21.13
CA ALA A 212 5.52 7.83 -21.45
C ALA A 212 6.51 8.28 -20.37
N SER A 213 7.64 8.83 -20.77
CA SER A 213 8.69 9.37 -19.88
C SER A 213 8.21 10.50 -18.96
N HIS A 214 7.01 11.03 -19.21
CA HIS A 214 6.29 11.98 -18.38
C HIS A 214 4.89 11.43 -18.12
N CYS A 215 4.64 11.06 -16.87
CA CYS A 215 3.33 10.63 -16.40
C CYS A 215 2.39 11.85 -16.41
N ALA A 216 1.74 12.12 -17.53
CA ALA A 216 0.72 13.14 -17.62
C ALA A 216 -0.63 12.50 -17.31
N CYS A 217 -1.14 12.74 -16.11
CA CYS A 217 -2.51 12.41 -15.75
C CYS A 217 -3.43 13.50 -16.31
N LEU A 218 -4.08 13.24 -17.43
CA LEU A 218 -5.11 14.12 -17.97
C LEU A 218 -6.49 13.55 -17.67
N PRO A 219 -7.42 14.37 -17.15
CA PRO A 219 -8.79 13.92 -16.94
C PRO A 219 -9.45 13.60 -18.29
N ARG A 220 -9.99 12.39 -18.42
CA ARG A 220 -10.77 11.96 -19.56
C ARG A 220 -12.21 11.70 -19.11
N ASN A 221 -13.17 12.00 -19.99
CA ASN A 221 -14.55 11.57 -19.71
C ASN A 221 -14.59 10.04 -19.64
N MET A 222 -15.29 9.53 -18.65
CA MET A 222 -15.51 8.09 -18.54
C MET A 222 -16.19 7.56 -19.78
N PRO A 223 -15.76 6.42 -20.35
CA PRO A 223 -16.30 5.91 -21.60
C PRO A 223 -17.76 5.39 -21.53
N GLY A 224 -18.39 5.42 -20.35
CA GLY A 224 -19.76 4.98 -20.11
C GLY A 224 -20.01 4.62 -18.64
N ASP A 225 -21.19 4.12 -18.35
CA ASP A 225 -21.57 3.68 -17.01
C ASP A 225 -20.91 2.32 -16.69
N SER A 226 -20.08 2.28 -15.66
CA SER A 226 -19.43 1.05 -15.19
C SER A 226 -20.23 0.42 -14.05
N VAL A 227 -20.60 -0.84 -14.24
CA VAL A 227 -21.28 -1.64 -13.22
C VAL A 227 -20.33 -1.89 -12.04
N LEU A 228 -19.07 -2.19 -12.33
CA LEU A 228 -18.02 -2.42 -11.31
C LEU A 228 -17.83 -1.19 -10.44
N LEU A 229 -17.73 0.00 -11.04
CA LEU A 229 -17.58 1.26 -10.30
C LEU A 229 -18.82 1.51 -9.43
N THR A 230 -20.01 1.40 -10.00
CA THR A 230 -21.26 1.63 -9.27
C THR A 230 -21.38 0.71 -8.07
N GLN A 231 -21.09 -0.58 -8.24
CA GLN A 231 -21.08 -1.56 -7.16
C GLN A 231 -20.09 -1.20 -6.07
N THR A 232 -18.83 -0.87 -6.44
CA THR A 232 -17.77 -0.51 -5.48
C THR A 232 -18.13 0.74 -4.67
N LEU A 233 -18.69 1.77 -5.32
CA LEU A 233 -19.11 3.00 -4.64
C LEU A 233 -20.31 2.78 -3.70
N GLN A 234 -21.26 1.92 -4.08
CA GLN A 234 -22.43 1.58 -3.25
C GLN A 234 -22.07 0.71 -2.04
N THR A 235 -21.25 -0.32 -2.26
CA THR A 235 -20.82 -1.24 -1.19
C THR A 235 -19.77 -0.63 -0.27
N ARG A 236 -19.02 0.38 -0.77
CA ARG A 236 -17.83 0.95 -0.10
C ARG A 236 -16.78 -0.10 0.26
N GLN A 237 -16.70 -1.15 -0.54
CA GLN A 237 -15.78 -2.27 -0.36
C GLN A 237 -14.89 -2.40 -1.60
N PRO A 238 -13.60 -2.77 -1.43
CA PRO A 238 -12.75 -3.09 -2.57
C PRO A 238 -13.35 -4.22 -3.41
N THR A 239 -13.27 -4.09 -4.71
CA THR A 239 -13.77 -5.11 -5.64
C THR A 239 -12.61 -5.59 -6.50
N LEU A 240 -12.21 -6.85 -6.33
CA LEU A 240 -11.20 -7.53 -7.14
C LEU A 240 -11.90 -8.37 -8.21
N THR A 241 -11.45 -8.29 -9.44
CA THR A 241 -11.94 -9.12 -10.54
C THR A 241 -10.78 -9.64 -11.39
N HIS A 242 -10.91 -10.87 -11.85
CA HIS A 242 -9.98 -11.48 -12.78
C HIS A 242 -10.70 -11.81 -14.10
N ARG A 243 -10.02 -11.55 -15.19
CA ARG A 243 -10.60 -11.78 -16.53
C ARG A 243 -10.96 -13.24 -16.76
N ALA A 244 -10.17 -14.16 -16.18
CA ALA A 244 -10.42 -15.60 -16.28
C ALA A 244 -11.72 -16.02 -15.56
N ASP A 245 -12.06 -15.34 -14.44
CA ASP A 245 -13.18 -15.73 -13.59
C ASP A 245 -14.51 -15.09 -14.05
N ASP A 246 -14.45 -13.88 -14.59
CA ASP A 246 -15.65 -13.13 -15.03
C ASP A 246 -15.48 -12.48 -16.41
N LEU A 247 -15.33 -13.31 -17.44
CA LEU A 247 -15.17 -12.87 -18.81
C LEU A 247 -16.35 -12.01 -19.31
N PHE A 248 -17.56 -12.29 -18.81
CA PHE A 248 -18.76 -11.57 -19.20
C PHE A 248 -18.74 -10.11 -18.73
N LEU A 249 -18.31 -9.86 -17.49
CA LEU A 249 -18.13 -8.52 -16.94
C LEU A 249 -17.03 -7.77 -17.72
N TRP A 250 -15.90 -8.44 -17.97
CA TRP A 250 -14.76 -7.87 -18.69
C TRP A 250 -15.05 -7.51 -20.15
N GLN A 251 -16.07 -8.10 -20.77
CA GLN A 251 -16.50 -7.79 -22.15
C GLN A 251 -17.55 -6.68 -22.23
N ARG A 252 -18.17 -6.27 -21.13
CA ARG A 252 -19.29 -5.31 -21.12
C ARG A 252 -19.01 -4.04 -20.34
N ASP A 253 -18.23 -4.13 -19.28
CA ASP A 253 -17.90 -2.97 -18.47
C ASP A 253 -16.89 -2.06 -19.18
N PRO A 254 -17.19 -0.77 -19.38
CA PRO A 254 -16.33 0.14 -20.13
C PRO A 254 -14.93 0.31 -19.55
N LEU A 255 -14.79 0.27 -18.21
CA LEU A 255 -13.48 0.36 -17.55
C LEU A 255 -12.65 -0.90 -17.79
N LEU A 256 -13.27 -2.07 -17.65
CA LEU A 256 -12.60 -3.34 -17.86
C LEU A 256 -12.24 -3.58 -19.33
N LEU A 257 -13.06 -3.11 -20.27
CA LEU A 257 -12.75 -3.12 -21.71
C LEU A 257 -11.49 -2.29 -22.02
N LEU A 258 -11.36 -1.12 -21.41
CA LEU A 258 -10.17 -0.29 -21.55
C LEU A 258 -8.93 -1.00 -21.03
N LEU A 259 -9.03 -1.63 -19.85
CA LEU A 259 -7.93 -2.40 -19.25
C LEU A 259 -7.58 -3.64 -20.07
N ALA A 260 -8.57 -4.35 -20.59
CA ALA A 260 -8.38 -5.51 -21.46
C ALA A 260 -7.65 -5.16 -22.77
N SER A 261 -7.92 -3.98 -23.34
CA SER A 261 -7.20 -3.49 -24.53
C SER A 261 -5.72 -3.24 -24.27
N ASN A 262 -5.35 -2.97 -23.02
CA ASN A 262 -3.96 -2.79 -22.56
C ASN A 262 -3.32 -4.10 -22.05
N GLY A 263 -3.96 -5.25 -22.27
CA GLY A 263 -3.42 -6.56 -21.88
C GLY A 263 -3.53 -6.89 -20.40
N CYS A 264 -4.35 -6.18 -19.62
CA CYS A 264 -4.56 -6.48 -18.20
C CYS A 264 -5.46 -7.72 -18.02
N GLU A 265 -5.12 -8.55 -17.06
CA GLU A 265 -5.81 -9.80 -16.70
C GLU A 265 -6.50 -9.72 -15.33
N SER A 266 -6.11 -8.75 -14.51
CA SER A 266 -6.70 -8.50 -13.19
C SER A 266 -6.90 -7.03 -12.93
N ALA A 267 -7.97 -6.69 -12.22
CA ALA A 267 -8.30 -5.33 -11.83
C ALA A 267 -8.81 -5.29 -10.39
N LEU A 268 -8.31 -4.33 -9.63
CA LEU A 268 -8.73 -4.04 -8.26
C LEU A 268 -9.26 -2.61 -8.22
N LEU A 269 -10.51 -2.45 -7.82
CA LEU A 269 -11.14 -1.16 -7.62
C LEU A 269 -11.33 -0.92 -6.12
N ILE A 270 -10.73 0.16 -5.62
CA ILE A 270 -10.77 0.53 -4.20
C ILE A 270 -11.52 1.85 -4.05
N PRO A 271 -12.61 1.92 -3.27
CA PRO A 271 -13.35 3.15 -3.07
C PRO A 271 -12.52 4.14 -2.25
N LEU A 272 -12.49 5.40 -2.67
CA LEU A 272 -11.88 6.49 -1.92
C LEU A 272 -12.92 7.04 -0.94
N THR A 273 -12.82 6.68 0.33
CA THR A 273 -13.80 7.07 1.34
C THR A 273 -13.23 8.16 2.24
N PHE A 274 -13.93 9.29 2.34
CA PHE A 274 -13.60 10.39 3.21
C PHE A 274 -14.83 10.77 4.07
N GLY A 275 -14.83 10.39 5.32
CA GLY A 275 -15.99 10.53 6.20
C GLY A 275 -17.23 9.80 5.62
N ASN A 276 -18.31 10.54 5.38
CA ASN A 276 -19.53 10.00 4.78
C ASN A 276 -19.57 10.11 3.24
N HIS A 277 -18.54 10.67 2.62
CA HIS A 277 -18.46 10.87 1.18
C HIS A 277 -17.52 9.85 0.53
N THR A 278 -17.86 9.44 -0.68
CA THR A 278 -17.03 8.60 -1.53
C THR A 278 -16.83 9.35 -2.85
N PRO A 279 -15.82 10.24 -2.94
CA PRO A 279 -15.60 11.08 -4.11
C PRO A 279 -15.27 10.29 -5.38
N GLY A 280 -14.87 9.01 -5.22
CA GLY A 280 -14.53 8.18 -6.35
C GLY A 280 -13.89 6.86 -5.96
N ALA A 281 -13.07 6.31 -6.83
CA ALA A 281 -12.36 5.06 -6.63
C ALA A 281 -10.97 5.07 -7.28
N LEU A 282 -10.04 4.33 -6.69
CA LEU A 282 -8.73 4.01 -7.24
C LEU A 282 -8.85 2.71 -8.03
N LEU A 283 -8.51 2.75 -9.32
CA LEU A 283 -8.52 1.59 -10.22
C LEU A 283 -7.09 1.16 -10.52
N LEU A 284 -6.76 -0.06 -10.13
CA LEU A 284 -5.45 -0.67 -10.29
C LEU A 284 -5.57 -1.91 -11.17
N ALA A 285 -4.65 -2.09 -12.11
CA ALA A 285 -4.69 -3.24 -12.99
C ALA A 285 -3.31 -3.82 -13.27
N HIS A 286 -3.27 -5.14 -13.49
CA HIS A 286 -2.04 -5.87 -13.77
C HIS A 286 -2.26 -6.97 -14.81
N THR A 287 -1.18 -7.33 -15.51
CA THR A 287 -1.15 -8.40 -16.51
C THR A 287 -1.15 -9.81 -15.91
N SER A 288 -0.91 -9.94 -14.59
CA SER A 288 -0.93 -11.22 -13.86
C SER A 288 -2.06 -11.23 -12.85
N SER A 289 -2.68 -12.40 -12.66
CA SER A 289 -3.74 -12.61 -11.66
C SER A 289 -3.21 -12.74 -10.22
N THR A 290 -1.89 -12.92 -10.03
CA THR A 290 -1.29 -13.27 -8.72
C THR A 290 -0.83 -12.06 -7.89
N LEU A 291 -0.78 -10.86 -8.49
CA LEU A 291 -0.26 -9.67 -7.80
C LEU A 291 -1.17 -9.23 -6.64
N PHE A 292 -2.47 -9.31 -6.81
CA PHE A 292 -3.45 -8.87 -5.81
C PHE A 292 -3.68 -9.93 -4.74
N SER A 293 -2.60 -10.26 -3.97
CA SER A 293 -2.69 -11.07 -2.76
C SER A 293 -3.43 -10.30 -1.65
N GLU A 294 -3.92 -11.00 -0.64
CA GLU A 294 -4.61 -10.38 0.50
C GLU A 294 -3.76 -9.29 1.18
N GLU A 295 -2.45 -9.55 1.37
CA GLU A 295 -1.51 -8.57 1.95
C GLU A 295 -1.35 -7.33 1.07
N ASN A 296 -1.19 -7.50 -0.25
CA ASN A 296 -1.08 -6.38 -1.18
C ASN A 296 -2.37 -5.58 -1.25
N CYS A 297 -3.54 -6.24 -1.21
CA CYS A 297 -4.83 -5.56 -1.16
C CYS A 297 -5.00 -4.72 0.10
N GLN A 298 -4.57 -5.22 1.27
CA GLN A 298 -4.61 -4.46 2.52
C GLN A 298 -3.71 -3.22 2.45
N LEU A 299 -2.47 -3.35 1.93
CA LEU A 299 -1.57 -2.22 1.77
C LEU A 299 -2.14 -1.18 0.79
N LEU A 300 -2.68 -1.63 -0.35
CA LEU A 300 -3.31 -0.76 -1.34
C LEU A 300 -4.57 -0.05 -0.78
N GLN A 301 -5.31 -0.71 0.10
CA GLN A 301 -6.42 -0.08 0.82
C GLN A 301 -5.92 1.06 1.73
N HIS A 302 -4.87 0.85 2.52
CA HIS A 302 -4.28 1.90 3.35
C HIS A 302 -3.76 3.09 2.52
N ILE A 303 -3.23 2.80 1.33
CA ILE A 303 -2.82 3.84 0.37
C ILE A 303 -4.05 4.61 -0.13
N ALA A 304 -5.10 3.91 -0.54
CA ALA A 304 -6.35 4.52 -1.00
C ALA A 304 -7.00 5.40 0.07
N ASP A 305 -6.97 5.00 1.34
CA ASP A 305 -7.48 5.79 2.46
C ASP A 305 -6.73 7.13 2.60
N ARG A 306 -5.42 7.14 2.39
CA ARG A 306 -4.62 8.39 2.42
C ARG A 306 -4.89 9.27 1.21
N ILE A 307 -5.02 8.68 0.03
CA ILE A 307 -5.42 9.39 -1.19
C ILE A 307 -6.80 10.01 -1.00
N ALA A 308 -7.74 9.29 -0.40
CA ALA A 308 -9.09 9.78 -0.14
C ALA A 308 -9.09 11.05 0.72
N ILE A 309 -8.25 11.11 1.76
CA ILE A 309 -8.07 12.30 2.59
C ILE A 309 -7.55 13.47 1.76
N ALA A 310 -6.55 13.23 0.90
CA ALA A 310 -5.98 14.28 0.06
C ALA A 310 -6.98 14.83 -0.96
N VAL A 311 -7.68 13.93 -1.65
CA VAL A 311 -8.73 14.29 -2.61
C VAL A 311 -9.84 15.09 -1.90
N GLY A 312 -10.28 14.64 -0.73
CA GLY A 312 -11.27 15.34 0.07
C GLY A 312 -10.82 16.74 0.49
N ASN A 313 -9.55 16.89 0.89
CA ASN A 313 -8.98 18.20 1.25
C ASN A 313 -8.86 19.12 0.02
N ALA A 314 -8.42 18.62 -1.12
CA ALA A 314 -8.34 19.39 -2.37
C ALA A 314 -9.70 19.87 -2.86
N ASP A 315 -10.74 19.02 -2.77
CA ASP A 315 -12.11 19.38 -3.13
C ASP A 315 -12.69 20.43 -2.18
N ALA A 316 -12.46 20.27 -0.87
CA ALA A 316 -12.86 21.27 0.12
C ALA A 316 -12.18 22.62 -0.09
N TRP A 317 -10.88 22.62 -0.41
CA TRP A 317 -10.11 23.84 -0.71
C TRP A 317 -10.66 24.54 -1.96
N ARG A 318 -10.91 23.80 -3.04
CA ARG A 318 -11.54 24.36 -4.27
C ARG A 318 -12.88 24.99 -3.97
N SER A 319 -13.74 24.27 -3.24
CA SER A 319 -15.07 24.78 -2.87
C SER A 319 -15.02 26.05 -2.04
N MET A 320 -14.03 26.15 -1.15
CA MET A 320 -13.81 27.35 -0.33
C MET A 320 -13.35 28.54 -1.18
N THR A 321 -12.44 28.31 -2.14
CA THR A 321 -11.95 29.36 -3.05
C THR A 321 -13.08 29.88 -3.95
N ASP A 322 -13.87 28.98 -4.54
CA ASP A 322 -15.02 29.35 -5.38
C ASP A 322 -16.05 30.17 -4.60
N LEU A 323 -16.35 29.76 -3.38
CA LEU A 323 -17.27 30.49 -2.51
C LEU A 323 -16.72 31.87 -2.15
N GLN A 324 -15.42 31.99 -1.87
CA GLN A 324 -14.77 33.26 -1.59
C GLN A 324 -14.84 34.21 -2.79
N GLU A 325 -14.56 33.71 -4.00
CA GLU A 325 -14.69 34.53 -5.22
C GLU A 325 -16.13 34.98 -5.47
N SER A 326 -17.10 34.09 -5.29
CA SER A 326 -18.52 34.40 -5.41
C SER A 326 -18.95 35.49 -4.42
N LEU A 327 -18.54 35.35 -3.15
CA LEU A 327 -18.85 36.36 -2.13
C LEU A 327 -18.16 37.71 -2.42
N GLN A 328 -16.95 37.70 -2.97
CA GLN A 328 -16.28 38.97 -3.35
C GLN A 328 -17.01 39.64 -4.50
N GLN A 329 -17.49 38.88 -5.51
CA GLN A 329 -18.28 39.41 -6.64
C GLN A 329 -19.61 39.97 -6.13
N GLU A 330 -20.31 39.26 -5.25
CA GLU A 330 -21.58 39.76 -4.64
C GLU A 330 -21.37 41.03 -3.81
N ASN A 331 -20.32 41.08 -3.01
CA ASN A 331 -19.95 42.27 -2.26
C ASN A 331 -19.66 43.48 -3.16
N HIS A 332 -18.94 43.21 -4.30
CA HIS A 332 -18.67 44.27 -5.26
C HIS A 332 -19.97 44.81 -5.90
N GLN A 333 -20.84 43.89 -6.33
CA GLN A 333 -22.15 44.25 -6.91
C GLN A 333 -23.03 45.02 -5.90
N LEU A 334 -23.13 44.55 -4.67
CA LEU A 334 -23.88 45.24 -3.62
C LEU A 334 -23.31 46.65 -3.30
N SER A 335 -21.98 46.77 -3.28
CA SER A 335 -21.31 48.06 -3.09
C SER A 335 -21.61 49.03 -4.25
N GLU A 336 -21.59 48.54 -5.49
CA GLU A 336 -21.98 49.35 -6.67
C GLU A 336 -23.44 49.76 -6.61
N GLN A 337 -24.36 48.87 -6.20
CA GLN A 337 -25.76 49.18 -6.05
C GLN A 337 -26.01 50.25 -4.94
N LEU A 338 -25.33 50.15 -3.80
CA LEU A 338 -25.40 51.15 -2.75
C LEU A 338 -24.90 52.49 -3.26
N LEU A 339 -23.77 52.53 -3.94
CA LEU A 339 -23.24 53.78 -4.52
C LEU A 339 -24.18 54.35 -5.60
N SER A 340 -24.86 53.50 -6.39
CA SER A 340 -25.82 53.98 -7.40
C SER A 340 -27.07 54.57 -6.81
N ASN A 341 -27.45 54.16 -5.60
CA ASN A 341 -28.63 54.63 -4.92
C ASN A 341 -28.38 55.93 -4.08
N LEU A 342 -27.10 56.34 -3.92
CA LEU A 342 -26.78 57.61 -3.24
C LEU A 342 -27.22 58.77 -4.14
N GLY A 343 -28.24 59.46 -3.74
CA GLY A 343 -28.75 60.67 -4.40
C GLY A 343 -27.95 61.92 -4.03
N VAL A 344 -28.16 62.96 -4.79
CA VAL A 344 -27.55 64.28 -4.50
C VAL A 344 -27.86 64.76 -3.08
N GLY A 345 -29.02 64.38 -2.52
CA GLY A 345 -29.41 64.68 -1.13
C GLY A 345 -28.62 63.96 -0.05
N ASP A 346 -27.88 62.92 -0.41
CA ASP A 346 -27.08 62.10 0.53
C ASP A 346 -25.63 62.59 0.65
N ILE A 347 -25.21 63.60 -0.16
CA ILE A 347 -23.90 64.21 -0.07
C ILE A 347 -23.83 65.11 1.18
N ILE A 348 -23.13 64.61 2.19
CA ILE A 348 -22.94 65.36 3.45
C ILE A 348 -21.74 66.30 3.26
N TYR A 349 -21.96 67.60 3.39
CA TYR A 349 -20.91 68.62 3.27
C TYR A 349 -21.10 69.78 4.30
N GLN A 350 -20.02 70.47 4.60
CA GLN A 350 -20.04 71.63 5.53
C GLN A 350 -19.30 72.84 4.94
N SER A 351 -18.55 72.67 3.86
CA SER A 351 -17.74 73.74 3.29
C SER A 351 -18.50 74.55 2.24
N GLN A 352 -18.32 75.86 2.22
CA GLN A 352 -18.87 76.80 1.23
C GLN A 352 -18.45 76.37 -0.22
N ALA A 353 -17.20 75.88 -0.35
CA ALA A 353 -16.69 75.43 -1.66
C ALA A 353 -17.48 74.21 -2.21
N MET A 354 -17.96 73.30 -1.33
CA MET A 354 -18.76 72.17 -1.76
C MET A 354 -20.23 72.60 -2.07
N GLU A 355 -20.76 73.56 -1.36
CA GLU A 355 -22.05 74.17 -1.67
C GLU A 355 -22.04 74.83 -3.06
N ASP A 356 -21.03 75.65 -3.35
CA ASP A 356 -20.84 76.27 -4.65
C ASP A 356 -20.68 75.25 -5.77
N LEU A 357 -19.97 74.14 -5.50
CA LEU A 357 -19.81 73.03 -6.45
C LEU A 357 -21.16 72.34 -6.75
N LEU A 358 -21.96 72.06 -5.74
CA LEU A 358 -23.26 71.42 -5.95
C LEU A 358 -24.26 72.30 -6.66
N GLN A 359 -24.19 73.65 -6.50
CA GLN A 359 -24.97 74.59 -7.29
C GLN A 359 -24.57 74.53 -8.77
N GLN A 360 -23.24 74.41 -9.06
CA GLN A 360 -22.76 74.23 -10.41
C GLN A 360 -23.22 72.89 -10.99
N VAL A 361 -23.23 71.81 -10.21
CA VAL A 361 -23.74 70.50 -10.62
C VAL A 361 -25.21 70.58 -11.05
N ASP A 362 -26.07 71.28 -10.28
CA ASP A 362 -27.49 71.42 -10.65
C ASP A 362 -27.70 72.19 -11.94
N ILE A 363 -26.89 73.18 -12.22
CA ILE A 363 -26.95 73.96 -13.46
C ILE A 363 -26.48 73.11 -14.64
N VAL A 364 -25.35 72.45 -14.52
CA VAL A 364 -24.70 71.71 -15.62
C VAL A 364 -25.46 70.44 -15.94
N ALA A 365 -26.01 69.77 -14.94
CA ALA A 365 -26.80 68.54 -15.15
C ALA A 365 -28.02 68.68 -16.09
N LYS A 366 -28.59 69.89 -16.18
CA LYS A 366 -29.71 70.22 -17.03
C LYS A 366 -29.31 70.59 -18.46
N SER A 367 -28.02 70.69 -18.75
CA SER A 367 -27.45 71.00 -20.08
C SER A 367 -26.93 69.76 -20.78
N ASP A 368 -26.85 69.83 -22.13
CA ASP A 368 -26.20 68.78 -22.93
C ASP A 368 -24.67 68.96 -23.09
N SER A 369 -24.06 69.74 -22.20
CA SER A 369 -22.64 70.08 -22.29
C SER A 369 -21.76 68.99 -21.74
N THR A 370 -20.57 68.81 -22.33
CA THR A 370 -19.56 67.91 -21.80
C THR A 370 -18.94 68.48 -20.54
N VAL A 371 -18.92 67.68 -19.47
CA VAL A 371 -18.38 68.09 -18.15
C VAL A 371 -17.10 67.37 -17.88
N LEU A 372 -16.05 68.11 -17.46
CA LEU A 372 -14.79 67.61 -16.96
C LEU A 372 -14.74 67.78 -15.46
N ILE A 373 -14.61 66.64 -14.73
CA ILE A 373 -14.46 66.64 -13.26
C ILE A 373 -12.99 66.46 -12.92
N CYS A 374 -12.36 67.45 -12.31
CA CYS A 374 -10.99 67.41 -11.91
C CYS A 374 -10.84 67.36 -10.37
N GLY A 375 -9.84 66.63 -9.88
CA GLY A 375 -9.53 66.54 -8.46
C GLY A 375 -8.54 65.41 -8.17
N GLU A 376 -7.96 65.39 -6.99
CA GLU A 376 -7.05 64.34 -6.53
C GLU A 376 -7.76 62.98 -6.36
N THR A 377 -6.99 61.90 -6.30
CA THR A 377 -7.57 60.56 -6.05
C THR A 377 -8.25 60.53 -4.67
N GLY A 378 -9.44 59.98 -4.63
CA GLY A 378 -10.20 59.88 -3.34
C GLY A 378 -11.11 61.08 -2.97
N THR A 379 -11.13 62.16 -3.78
CA THR A 379 -11.90 63.37 -3.49
C THR A 379 -13.40 63.26 -3.80
N GLY A 380 -13.91 62.12 -4.20
CA GLY A 380 -15.35 61.91 -4.49
C GLY A 380 -15.80 62.33 -5.89
N LYS A 381 -14.90 62.37 -6.86
CA LYS A 381 -15.25 62.69 -8.28
C LYS A 381 -16.36 61.81 -8.85
N GLU A 382 -16.37 60.55 -8.48
CA GLU A 382 -17.40 59.61 -8.90
C GLU A 382 -18.78 59.94 -8.34
N VAL A 383 -18.83 60.38 -7.06
CA VAL A 383 -20.06 60.82 -6.41
C VAL A 383 -20.64 62.04 -7.14
N ILE A 384 -19.80 62.99 -7.51
CA ILE A 384 -20.21 64.17 -8.28
C ILE A 384 -20.67 63.78 -9.71
N ALA A 385 -19.97 62.85 -10.38
CA ALA A 385 -20.40 62.35 -11.71
C ALA A 385 -21.80 61.69 -11.63
N ARG A 386 -22.04 60.87 -10.63
CA ARG A 386 -23.34 60.24 -10.37
C ARG A 386 -24.43 61.28 -10.05
N ALA A 387 -24.11 62.31 -9.25
CA ALA A 387 -25.00 63.41 -8.94
C ALA A 387 -25.44 64.18 -10.22
N ILE A 388 -24.49 64.49 -11.11
CA ILE A 388 -24.78 65.13 -12.40
C ILE A 388 -25.72 64.24 -13.24
N HIS A 389 -25.44 62.93 -13.30
CA HIS A 389 -26.28 62.00 -14.05
C HIS A 389 -27.74 61.92 -13.51
N GLN A 390 -27.89 61.85 -12.17
CA GLN A 390 -29.19 61.77 -11.50
C GLN A 390 -30.05 63.03 -11.68
N LEU A 391 -29.41 64.18 -11.73
CA LEU A 391 -30.08 65.47 -11.95
C LEU A 391 -30.32 65.75 -13.42
N SER A 392 -29.76 64.95 -14.34
CA SER A 392 -29.87 65.13 -15.79
C SER A 392 -31.19 64.55 -16.37
N PRO A 393 -31.62 65.00 -17.55
CA PRO A 393 -32.73 64.40 -18.30
C PRO A 393 -32.47 62.91 -18.64
N ARG A 394 -31.23 62.41 -18.48
CA ARG A 394 -30.81 61.04 -18.80
C ARG A 394 -30.74 60.12 -17.60
N ARG A 395 -31.30 60.56 -16.44
CA ARG A 395 -31.26 59.83 -15.15
C ARG A 395 -31.76 58.35 -15.25
N ASP A 396 -32.69 58.09 -16.19
CA ASP A 396 -33.28 56.76 -16.41
C ASP A 396 -32.44 55.89 -17.37
N LYS A 397 -31.29 56.39 -17.81
CA LYS A 397 -30.35 55.64 -18.63
C LYS A 397 -29.17 55.13 -17.82
N PRO A 398 -28.55 54.03 -18.20
CA PRO A 398 -27.40 53.53 -17.49
C PRO A 398 -26.22 54.55 -17.56
N LEU A 399 -25.58 54.81 -16.43
CA LEU A 399 -24.30 55.51 -16.37
C LEU A 399 -23.19 54.44 -16.57
N VAL A 400 -22.37 54.61 -17.60
CA VAL A 400 -21.30 53.68 -17.98
C VAL A 400 -19.94 54.28 -17.60
#